data_fdd497b8a1c68f041e203d708146ba5e
#
_entry.id   fdd497b8a1c68f041e203d708146ba5e
#
_cell.length_a   1.000
_cell.length_b   1.000
_cell.length_c   1.000
_cell.angle_alpha   90.00
_cell.angle_beta   90.00
_cell.angle_gamma   90.00
#
_symmetry.space_group_name_H-M   'P 1'
#
loop_
_entity.id
_entity.type
_entity.pdbx_description
1 polymer ?
#
loop_
_entity_poly.entity_id
_entity_poly.type
_entity_poly.pdbx_seq_one_letter_code
_entity_poly.pdbx_strand_id
1 'polypeptide(L)'
;MKVAILSNLVVDKIISRDMKSSQSLGGPAAYCGITASKFGFDTTLFTHFGKDLDTKFLESLKKQGISFNVTNSLDLPTTRFILRNFENDRELILESKCSALDIEEIKSEKSDCWIISPVFDEVSLEILQYLASSREKNQFIILDPQGYTRSVDSAGRISIRSNIDIPINNVNGIKLNSKEITCLTNGLQGTDGMKKIHTKYKIDYVLYTEDQNIHLLERDRRYWLKLPKIDAPDSTGLGDIIASSFACTIVKEKDPVWAFCFAAGALTAALQTKEVGIKKIPSRTAIEENASYYYNIMNYEIL
;
A
#
# COMPACT_ATOMS: atom_id res chain seq x y z
N MET A 1 -0.61 14.41 14.32
CA MET A 1 -1.28 13.12 14.04
C MET A 1 -0.21 12.10 13.75
N LYS A 2 -0.37 10.89 14.29
CA LYS A 2 0.57 9.78 14.14
C LYS A 2 0.06 8.76 13.13
N VAL A 3 0.97 8.25 12.31
CA VAL A 3 0.72 7.14 11.39
C VAL A 3 1.71 6.00 11.68
N ALA A 4 1.18 4.82 11.93
CA ALA A 4 1.95 3.59 12.04
C ALA A 4 1.80 2.77 10.76
N ILE A 5 2.91 2.27 10.23
CA ILE A 5 2.93 1.46 9.02
C ILE A 5 3.54 0.10 9.35
N LEU A 6 2.78 -0.97 9.05
CA LEU A 6 3.18 -2.35 9.25
C LEU A 6 3.55 -2.97 7.92
N SER A 7 4.84 -3.12 7.70
CA SER A 7 5.42 -3.80 6.54
C SER A 7 6.94 -3.90 6.69
N ASN A 8 7.54 -4.96 6.20
CA ASN A 8 8.99 -5.03 6.17
C ASN A 8 9.59 -4.08 5.10
N LEU A 9 10.76 -3.52 5.40
CA LEU A 9 11.57 -2.84 4.39
C LEU A 9 12.00 -3.85 3.33
N VAL A 10 11.94 -3.43 2.09
CA VAL A 10 12.24 -4.25 0.92
C VAL A 10 13.33 -3.61 0.10
N VAL A 11 14.20 -4.41 -0.47
CA VAL A 11 15.11 -4.00 -1.53
C VAL A 11 14.64 -4.63 -2.83
N ASP A 12 14.20 -3.79 -3.76
CA ASP A 12 13.80 -4.21 -5.10
C ASP A 12 15.00 -4.18 -6.04
N LYS A 13 15.28 -5.32 -6.69
CA LYS A 13 16.22 -5.43 -7.80
C LYS A 13 15.41 -5.42 -9.10
N ILE A 14 15.45 -4.30 -9.79
CA ILE A 14 14.71 -4.12 -11.04
C ILE A 14 15.64 -4.49 -12.20
N ILE A 15 15.22 -5.44 -13.02
CA ILE A 15 15.89 -5.84 -14.26
C ILE A 15 15.06 -5.28 -15.41
N SER A 16 15.62 -4.29 -16.10
CA SER A 16 14.98 -3.68 -17.27
C SER A 16 15.11 -4.57 -18.51
N ARG A 17 14.35 -4.23 -19.56
CA ARG A 17 14.34 -4.99 -20.84
C ARG A 17 15.73 -5.06 -21.49
N ASP A 18 16.56 -4.04 -21.33
CA ASP A 18 17.95 -4.01 -21.81
C ASP A 18 18.94 -4.71 -20.85
N MET A 19 18.44 -5.55 -19.93
CA MET A 19 19.19 -6.34 -18.94
C MET A 19 20.03 -5.51 -17.95
N LYS A 20 19.81 -4.21 -17.88
CA LYS A 20 20.41 -3.40 -16.82
C LYS A 20 19.70 -3.68 -15.51
N SER A 21 20.47 -3.79 -14.44
CA SER A 21 19.93 -3.98 -13.09
C SER A 21 20.17 -2.74 -12.24
N SER A 22 19.14 -2.37 -11.48
CA SER A 22 19.23 -1.34 -10.44
C SER A 22 18.64 -1.88 -9.15
N GLN A 23 19.14 -1.36 -8.02
CA GLN A 23 18.55 -1.63 -6.71
C GLN A 23 17.97 -0.35 -6.15
N SER A 24 16.80 -0.46 -5.53
CA SER A 24 16.15 0.64 -4.83
C SER A 24 15.48 0.15 -3.56
N LEU A 25 15.36 1.06 -2.59
CA LEU A 25 14.45 0.83 -1.48
C LEU A 25 13.02 0.78 -2.02
N GLY A 26 12.26 -0.21 -1.58
CA GLY A 26 10.92 -0.48 -2.02
C GLY A 26 10.01 -0.96 -0.91
N GLY A 27 8.88 -1.51 -1.30
CA GLY A 27 7.84 -2.00 -0.42
C GLY A 27 7.02 -0.90 0.27
N PRO A 28 5.88 -1.30 0.86
CA PRO A 28 4.96 -0.36 1.49
C PRO A 28 5.59 0.43 2.64
N ALA A 29 6.52 -0.16 3.41
CA ALA A 29 7.20 0.56 4.48
C ALA A 29 7.85 1.85 3.96
N ALA A 30 8.54 1.79 2.81
CA ALA A 30 9.17 2.95 2.22
C ALA A 30 8.13 3.88 1.55
N TYR A 31 7.29 3.34 0.66
CA TYR A 31 6.35 4.17 -0.11
C TYR A 31 5.28 4.82 0.77
N CYS A 32 4.63 4.06 1.65
CA CYS A 32 3.64 4.62 2.58
C CYS A 32 4.30 5.57 3.58
N GLY A 33 5.48 5.20 4.12
CA GLY A 33 6.20 6.00 5.11
C GLY A 33 6.58 7.37 4.59
N ILE A 34 7.20 7.43 3.41
CA ILE A 34 7.59 8.69 2.80
C ILE A 34 6.37 9.53 2.41
N THR A 35 5.30 8.89 1.91
CA THR A 35 4.06 9.59 1.57
C THR A 35 3.45 10.24 2.81
N ALA A 36 3.28 9.49 3.91
CA ALA A 36 2.73 10.01 5.17
C ALA A 36 3.58 11.14 5.75
N SER A 37 4.90 10.98 5.76
CA SER A 37 5.83 12.01 6.23
C SER A 37 5.74 13.30 5.41
N LYS A 38 5.69 13.20 4.06
CA LYS A 38 5.50 14.38 3.19
C LYS A 38 4.18 15.11 3.43
N PHE A 39 3.18 14.44 4.02
CA PHE A 39 1.90 15.06 4.39
C PHE A 39 1.91 15.65 5.81
N GLY A 40 3.05 15.60 6.48
CA GLY A 40 3.27 16.18 7.80
C GLY A 40 2.76 15.31 8.95
N PHE A 41 2.66 14.00 8.75
CA PHE A 41 2.36 13.07 9.82
C PHE A 41 3.63 12.64 10.55
N ASP A 42 3.54 12.48 11.87
CA ASP A 42 4.53 11.79 12.67
C ASP A 42 4.45 10.29 12.31
N THR A 43 5.45 9.81 11.59
CA THR A 43 5.41 8.51 10.92
C THR A 43 6.35 7.52 11.58
N THR A 44 5.80 6.38 11.99
CA THR A 44 6.56 5.26 12.56
C THR A 44 6.40 4.02 11.69
N LEU A 45 7.51 3.38 11.34
CA LEU A 45 7.53 2.10 10.65
C LEU A 45 7.73 0.96 11.66
N PHE A 46 6.81 0.03 11.68
CA PHE A 46 6.97 -1.29 12.28
C PHE A 46 7.48 -2.22 11.18
N THR A 47 8.78 -2.50 11.22
CA THR A 47 9.48 -3.11 10.10
C THR A 47 10.68 -3.91 10.56
N HIS A 48 10.96 -5.01 9.88
CA HIS A 48 12.20 -5.76 10.02
C HIS A 48 13.06 -5.66 8.77
N PHE A 49 14.35 -5.74 8.96
CA PHE A 49 15.37 -5.83 7.91
C PHE A 49 16.64 -6.51 8.42
N GLY A 50 17.41 -7.09 7.54
CA GLY A 50 18.65 -7.76 7.87
C GLY A 50 19.85 -6.81 7.98
N LYS A 51 20.97 -7.33 8.48
CA LYS A 51 22.26 -6.61 8.53
C LYS A 51 22.81 -6.23 7.15
N ASP A 52 22.30 -6.86 6.11
CA ASP A 52 22.66 -6.65 4.71
C ASP A 52 21.98 -5.43 4.06
N LEU A 53 21.11 -4.72 4.81
CA LEU A 53 20.51 -3.48 4.32
C LEU A 53 21.53 -2.34 4.33
N ASP A 54 21.71 -1.68 3.18
CA ASP A 54 22.57 -0.49 3.11
C ASP A 54 22.05 0.61 4.05
N THR A 55 22.92 1.02 4.98
CA THR A 55 22.61 2.06 5.98
C THR A 55 22.15 3.38 5.37
N LYS A 56 22.59 3.68 4.14
CA LYS A 56 22.13 4.87 3.39
C LYS A 56 20.62 4.91 3.20
N PHE A 57 19.96 3.75 3.08
CA PHE A 57 18.50 3.69 2.99
C PHE A 57 17.85 4.12 4.29
N LEU A 58 18.36 3.64 5.43
CA LEU A 58 17.86 4.02 6.76
C LEU A 58 18.10 5.51 7.04
N GLU A 59 19.30 6.01 6.70
CA GLU A 59 19.61 7.43 6.84
C GLU A 59 18.69 8.31 5.99
N SER A 60 18.38 7.87 4.77
CA SER A 60 17.45 8.57 3.87
C SER A 60 16.04 8.67 4.48
N LEU A 61 15.53 7.60 5.08
CA LEU A 61 14.24 7.60 5.75
C LEU A 61 14.24 8.48 7.01
N LYS A 62 15.31 8.39 7.84
CA LYS A 62 15.47 9.25 9.03
C LYS A 62 15.53 10.73 8.67
N LYS A 63 16.21 11.10 7.58
CA LYS A 63 16.25 12.49 7.08
C LYS A 63 14.87 13.02 6.67
N GLN A 64 13.94 12.14 6.37
CA GLN A 64 12.55 12.48 6.11
C GLN A 64 11.68 12.47 7.37
N GLY A 65 12.27 12.39 8.56
CA GLY A 65 11.55 12.40 9.84
C GLY A 65 10.79 11.11 10.15
N ILE A 66 11.16 9.99 9.50
CA ILE A 66 10.52 8.70 9.72
C ILE A 66 11.22 7.98 10.88
N SER A 67 10.44 7.56 11.87
CA SER A 67 10.88 6.75 13.00
C SER A 67 10.72 5.26 12.71
N PHE A 68 11.52 4.43 13.36
CA PHE A 68 11.43 2.99 13.26
C PHE A 68 11.24 2.39 14.65
N ASN A 69 10.28 1.49 14.77
CA ASN A 69 10.26 0.52 15.86
C ASN A 69 10.96 -0.74 15.34
N VAL A 70 12.26 -0.82 15.57
CA VAL A 70 13.11 -1.89 15.01
C VAL A 70 13.43 -2.90 16.07
N THR A 71 12.94 -4.10 15.91
CA THR A 71 13.56 -5.29 16.47
C THR A 71 14.46 -5.87 15.40
N ASN A 72 15.76 -5.79 15.57
CA ASN A 72 16.70 -6.29 14.59
C ASN A 72 16.55 -7.79 14.39
N SER A 73 16.11 -8.23 13.23
CA SER A 73 16.24 -9.63 12.84
C SER A 73 17.66 -9.85 12.32
N LEU A 74 18.60 -9.94 13.25
CA LEU A 74 20.04 -9.89 12.96
C LEU A 74 20.56 -11.05 12.11
N ASP A 75 19.82 -12.16 12.07
CA ASP A 75 20.29 -13.40 11.44
C ASP A 75 19.60 -13.75 10.12
N LEU A 76 18.59 -12.97 9.72
CA LEU A 76 17.90 -13.14 8.44
C LEU A 76 18.25 -12.00 7.47
N PRO A 77 18.28 -12.27 6.16
CA PRO A 77 18.49 -11.22 5.17
C PRO A 77 17.29 -10.29 5.08
N THR A 78 17.51 -9.07 4.61
CA THR A 78 16.44 -8.15 4.23
C THR A 78 15.54 -8.78 3.18
N THR A 79 14.24 -8.53 3.23
CA THR A 79 13.31 -8.97 2.19
C THR A 79 13.69 -8.36 0.85
N ARG A 80 13.86 -9.20 -0.17
CA ARG A 80 14.28 -8.80 -1.52
C ARG A 80 13.37 -9.38 -2.57
N PHE A 81 13.03 -8.52 -3.52
CA PHE A 81 12.34 -8.97 -4.73
C PHE A 81 13.17 -8.67 -5.97
N ILE A 82 13.10 -9.58 -6.94
CA ILE A 82 13.58 -9.33 -8.30
C ILE A 82 12.36 -9.06 -9.17
N LEU A 83 12.35 -7.89 -9.79
CA LEU A 83 11.33 -7.46 -10.73
C LEU A 83 11.92 -7.54 -12.13
N ARG A 84 11.41 -8.46 -12.94
CA ARG A 84 11.77 -8.58 -14.36
C ARG A 84 10.63 -8.04 -15.21
N ASN A 85 10.92 -7.01 -15.99
CA ASN A 85 9.95 -6.42 -16.91
C ASN A 85 10.16 -7.01 -18.30
N PHE A 86 9.16 -7.74 -18.80
CA PHE A 86 9.07 -8.20 -20.19
C PHE A 86 8.18 -7.24 -21.00
N GLU A 87 8.08 -7.46 -22.33
CA GLU A 87 7.30 -6.56 -23.20
C GLU A 87 5.83 -6.41 -22.77
N ASN A 88 5.20 -7.51 -22.33
CA ASN A 88 3.78 -7.54 -21.96
C ASN A 88 3.52 -8.16 -20.59
N ASP A 89 4.56 -8.48 -19.82
CA ASP A 89 4.40 -9.13 -18.53
C ASP A 89 5.46 -8.67 -17.53
N ARG A 90 5.19 -8.93 -16.25
CA ARG A 90 6.06 -8.61 -15.14
C ARG A 90 6.19 -9.83 -14.23
N GLU A 91 7.39 -10.37 -14.13
CA GLU A 91 7.70 -11.42 -13.17
C GLU A 91 8.20 -10.81 -11.86
N LEU A 92 7.66 -11.30 -10.75
CA LEU A 92 8.07 -10.95 -9.40
C LEU A 92 8.61 -12.21 -8.71
N ILE A 93 9.85 -12.16 -8.25
CA ILE A 93 10.52 -13.27 -7.57
C ILE A 93 10.92 -12.82 -6.17
N LEU A 94 10.53 -13.59 -5.16
CA LEU A 94 11.03 -13.43 -3.79
C LEU A 94 12.41 -14.06 -3.70
N GLU A 95 13.45 -13.24 -3.59
CA GLU A 95 14.86 -13.69 -3.47
C GLU A 95 15.22 -14.03 -2.02
N SER A 96 14.75 -13.23 -1.08
CA SER A 96 14.94 -13.44 0.36
C SER A 96 13.77 -12.87 1.16
N LYS A 97 13.56 -13.41 2.36
CA LYS A 97 12.51 -12.99 3.29
C LYS A 97 13.11 -12.71 4.66
N CYS A 98 12.80 -11.57 5.23
CA CYS A 98 13.10 -11.23 6.61
C CYS A 98 12.08 -11.87 7.58
N SER A 99 12.29 -11.71 8.89
CA SER A 99 11.36 -12.21 9.91
C SER A 99 10.00 -11.51 9.83
N ALA A 100 8.99 -12.21 10.31
CA ALA A 100 7.68 -11.61 10.57
C ALA A 100 7.76 -10.64 11.76
N LEU A 101 6.84 -9.68 11.80
CA LEU A 101 6.65 -8.76 12.93
C LEU A 101 6.08 -9.53 14.11
N ASP A 102 6.45 -9.12 15.34
CA ASP A 102 5.89 -9.63 16.57
C ASP A 102 4.76 -8.72 17.04
N ILE A 103 3.69 -9.33 17.57
CA ILE A 103 2.55 -8.60 18.12
C ILE A 103 2.97 -7.72 19.32
N GLU A 104 3.96 -8.14 20.10
CA GLU A 104 4.46 -7.40 21.26
C GLU A 104 5.11 -6.04 20.85
N GLU A 105 5.65 -5.96 19.65
CA GLU A 105 6.23 -4.73 19.11
C GLU A 105 5.18 -3.63 18.86
N ILE A 106 3.91 -4.04 18.72
CA ILE A 106 2.81 -3.18 18.27
C ILE A 106 1.89 -2.80 19.44
N LYS A 107 1.79 -3.63 20.47
CA LYS A 107 0.82 -3.48 21.58
C LYS A 107 0.87 -2.15 22.31
N SER A 108 2.05 -1.53 22.41
CA SER A 108 2.23 -0.27 23.13
C SER A 108 1.99 0.97 22.25
N GLU A 109 1.86 0.80 20.93
CA GLU A 109 1.74 1.93 20.00
C GLU A 109 0.31 2.47 19.96
N LYS A 110 0.22 3.79 20.00
CA LYS A 110 -1.02 4.56 19.85
C LYS A 110 -0.89 5.49 18.67
N SER A 111 -1.47 5.09 17.55
CA SER A 111 -1.47 5.87 16.32
C SER A 111 -2.88 6.25 15.90
N ASP A 112 -3.05 7.44 15.32
CA ASP A 112 -4.32 7.89 14.77
C ASP A 112 -4.71 7.08 13.50
N CYS A 113 -3.70 6.60 12.79
CA CYS A 113 -3.85 5.84 11.57
C CYS A 113 -2.89 4.64 11.52
N TRP A 114 -3.42 3.48 11.13
CA TRP A 114 -2.66 2.28 10.85
C TRP A 114 -2.76 1.93 9.36
N ILE A 115 -1.61 1.81 8.71
CA ILE A 115 -1.51 1.32 7.34
C ILE A 115 -0.88 -0.06 7.39
N ILE A 116 -1.69 -1.08 7.16
CA ILE A 116 -1.27 -2.48 7.20
C ILE A 116 -1.11 -2.93 5.75
N SER A 117 0.12 -3.13 5.31
CA SER A 117 0.41 -3.46 3.92
C SER A 117 1.57 -4.47 3.85
N PRO A 118 1.33 -5.74 4.21
CA PRO A 118 2.35 -6.77 4.11
C PRO A 118 2.80 -6.98 2.66
N VAL A 119 4.09 -7.23 2.46
CA VAL A 119 4.61 -7.60 1.14
C VAL A 119 4.54 -9.10 0.90
N PHE A 120 4.84 -9.90 1.93
CA PHE A 120 4.76 -11.36 1.89
C PHE A 120 4.84 -11.95 3.30
N ASP A 121 3.68 -12.19 3.93
CA ASP A 121 3.54 -13.00 5.15
C ASP A 121 4.32 -12.46 6.40
N GLU A 122 4.72 -11.19 6.40
CA GLU A 122 5.42 -10.60 7.56
C GLU A 122 4.49 -10.02 8.63
N VAL A 123 3.24 -9.74 8.27
CA VAL A 123 2.20 -9.34 9.23
C VAL A 123 1.24 -10.51 9.38
N SER A 124 1.23 -11.14 10.55
CA SER A 124 0.35 -12.29 10.81
C SER A 124 -1.13 -11.87 10.85
N LEU A 125 -2.03 -12.84 10.61
CA LEU A 125 -3.46 -12.62 10.79
C LEU A 125 -3.82 -12.30 12.24
N GLU A 126 -3.03 -12.76 13.20
CA GLU A 126 -3.18 -12.45 14.63
C GLU A 126 -2.95 -10.97 14.90
N ILE A 127 -1.91 -10.37 14.31
CA ILE A 127 -1.64 -8.93 14.40
C ILE A 127 -2.81 -8.14 13.79
N LEU A 128 -3.29 -8.54 12.62
CA LEU A 128 -4.42 -7.90 11.97
C LEU A 128 -5.69 -7.95 12.84
N GLN A 129 -6.00 -9.12 13.40
CA GLN A 129 -7.14 -9.30 14.30
C GLN A 129 -7.00 -8.48 15.58
N TYR A 130 -5.80 -8.45 16.17
CA TYR A 130 -5.52 -7.65 17.34
C TYR A 130 -5.79 -6.16 17.09
N LEU A 131 -5.21 -5.59 16.04
CA LEU A 131 -5.40 -4.18 15.70
C LEU A 131 -6.87 -3.86 15.39
N ALA A 132 -7.54 -4.73 14.63
CA ALA A 132 -8.95 -4.54 14.30
C ALA A 132 -9.86 -4.64 15.53
N SER A 133 -9.57 -5.53 16.49
CA SER A 133 -10.36 -5.71 17.72
C SER A 133 -10.07 -4.64 18.79
N SER A 134 -8.83 -4.16 18.87
CA SER A 134 -8.41 -3.12 19.82
C SER A 134 -8.59 -1.70 19.31
N ARG A 135 -9.10 -1.52 18.10
CA ARG A 135 -9.27 -0.21 17.46
C ARG A 135 -10.14 0.73 18.28
N GLU A 136 -9.60 1.88 18.63
CA GLU A 136 -10.35 2.96 19.27
C GLU A 136 -11.24 3.69 18.25
N LYS A 137 -12.32 4.33 18.73
CA LYS A 137 -13.33 5.00 17.87
C LYS A 137 -12.75 6.01 16.88
N ASN A 138 -11.67 6.70 17.25
CA ASN A 138 -11.05 7.76 16.45
C ASN A 138 -9.88 7.25 15.59
N GLN A 139 -9.52 5.99 15.71
CA GLN A 139 -8.45 5.39 14.91
C GLN A 139 -8.97 4.94 13.56
N PHE A 140 -8.13 5.07 12.55
CA PHE A 140 -8.38 4.62 11.19
C PHE A 140 -7.42 3.49 10.83
N ILE A 141 -7.94 2.39 10.33
CA ILE A 141 -7.15 1.27 9.85
C ILE A 141 -7.44 1.04 8.38
N ILE A 142 -6.41 1.08 7.55
CA ILE A 142 -6.49 0.66 6.15
C ILE A 142 -5.61 -0.57 5.91
N LEU A 143 -6.14 -1.51 5.13
CA LEU A 143 -5.43 -2.71 4.71
C LEU A 143 -5.17 -2.69 3.21
N ASP A 144 -3.93 -2.95 2.79
CA ASP A 144 -3.60 -3.45 1.46
C ASP A 144 -3.25 -4.94 1.60
N PRO A 145 -4.10 -5.88 1.15
CA PRO A 145 -3.93 -7.30 1.43
C PRO A 145 -2.92 -8.00 0.53
N GLN A 146 -2.12 -7.26 -0.24
CA GLN A 146 -1.24 -7.83 -1.26
C GLN A 146 -0.38 -9.00 -0.76
N GLY A 147 0.20 -8.90 0.45
CA GLY A 147 1.04 -9.96 1.03
C GLY A 147 0.27 -11.23 1.38
N TYR A 148 -0.98 -11.10 1.78
CA TYR A 148 -1.84 -12.26 2.08
C TYR A 148 -2.33 -12.97 0.81
N THR A 149 -2.54 -12.23 -0.27
CA THR A 149 -3.02 -12.79 -1.55
C THR A 149 -1.92 -13.46 -2.35
N ARG A 150 -0.64 -13.24 -2.01
CA ARG A 150 0.51 -13.81 -2.70
C ARG A 150 0.79 -15.25 -2.26
N SER A 151 1.23 -16.07 -3.20
CA SER A 151 1.86 -17.38 -2.99
C SER A 151 3.21 -17.42 -3.69
N VAL A 152 4.10 -18.28 -3.21
CA VAL A 152 5.44 -18.45 -3.76
C VAL A 152 5.64 -19.91 -4.16
N ASP A 153 6.21 -20.16 -5.34
CA ASP A 153 6.61 -21.50 -5.79
C ASP A 153 8.04 -21.85 -5.32
N SER A 154 8.49 -23.06 -5.62
CA SER A 154 9.83 -23.53 -5.26
C SER A 154 10.98 -22.74 -5.92
N ALA A 155 10.70 -21.98 -6.96
CA ALA A 155 11.65 -21.11 -7.65
C ALA A 155 11.60 -19.64 -7.15
N GLY A 156 10.80 -19.37 -6.11
CA GLY A 156 10.60 -18.04 -5.57
C GLY A 156 9.63 -17.16 -6.37
N ARG A 157 8.99 -17.67 -7.43
CA ARG A 157 8.07 -16.86 -8.23
C ARG A 157 6.79 -16.59 -7.48
N ILE A 158 6.39 -15.33 -7.49
CA ILE A 158 5.15 -14.86 -6.85
C ILE A 158 3.99 -15.02 -7.82
N SER A 159 2.92 -15.59 -7.32
CA SER A 159 1.60 -15.65 -7.97
C SER A 159 0.51 -15.20 -7.00
N ILE A 160 -0.68 -14.93 -7.52
CA ILE A 160 -1.84 -14.62 -6.67
C ILE A 160 -2.62 -15.90 -6.42
N ARG A 161 -3.00 -16.13 -5.16
CA ARG A 161 -3.85 -17.25 -4.75
C ARG A 161 -5.21 -17.16 -5.47
N SER A 162 -5.79 -18.31 -5.78
CA SER A 162 -7.14 -18.34 -6.39
C SER A 162 -8.23 -17.85 -5.44
N ASN A 163 -8.07 -18.11 -4.14
CA ASN A 163 -9.00 -17.71 -3.09
C ASN A 163 -8.29 -17.63 -1.74
N ILE A 164 -8.70 -16.68 -0.91
CA ILE A 164 -8.31 -16.58 0.50
C ILE A 164 -9.41 -15.88 1.29
N ASP A 165 -9.62 -16.31 2.53
CA ASP A 165 -10.43 -15.59 3.51
C ASP A 165 -9.51 -14.95 4.56
N ILE A 166 -9.68 -13.66 4.79
CA ILE A 166 -8.87 -12.88 5.75
C ILE A 166 -9.84 -12.28 6.78
N PRO A 167 -9.53 -12.36 8.08
CA PRO A 167 -10.39 -11.80 9.14
C PRO A 167 -10.22 -10.28 9.24
N ILE A 168 -10.84 -9.54 8.33
CA ILE A 168 -10.71 -8.07 8.19
C ILE A 168 -11.89 -7.27 8.75
N ASN A 169 -12.69 -7.88 9.62
CA ASN A 169 -13.77 -7.15 10.31
C ASN A 169 -13.19 -6.01 11.16
N ASN A 170 -13.89 -4.87 11.22
CA ASN A 170 -13.49 -3.66 11.93
C ASN A 170 -12.29 -2.88 11.33
N VAL A 171 -11.80 -3.25 10.16
CA VAL A 171 -10.91 -2.40 9.36
C VAL A 171 -11.78 -1.34 8.67
N ASN A 172 -11.33 -0.07 8.65
CA ASN A 172 -12.14 1.00 8.04
C ASN A 172 -12.02 1.02 6.52
N GLY A 173 -10.83 0.82 6.00
CA GLY A 173 -10.55 0.87 4.57
C GLY A 173 -9.79 -0.34 4.07
N ILE A 174 -10.03 -0.68 2.82
CA ILE A 174 -9.22 -1.66 2.10
C ILE A 174 -8.90 -1.12 0.70
N LYS A 175 -7.65 -1.28 0.29
CA LYS A 175 -7.22 -0.97 -1.09
C LYS A 175 -6.98 -2.27 -1.83
N LEU A 176 -7.54 -2.40 -3.03
CA LEU A 176 -7.52 -3.61 -3.85
C LEU A 176 -7.22 -3.29 -5.32
N ASN A 177 -6.57 -4.23 -6.01
CA ASN A 177 -6.53 -4.28 -7.47
C ASN A 177 -7.40 -5.43 -7.99
N SER A 178 -7.49 -5.58 -9.32
CA SER A 178 -8.33 -6.60 -9.98
C SER A 178 -8.00 -8.03 -9.54
N LYS A 179 -6.72 -8.35 -9.32
CA LYS A 179 -6.30 -9.69 -8.90
C LYS A 179 -6.64 -9.97 -7.43
N GLU A 180 -6.44 -8.99 -6.57
CA GLU A 180 -6.70 -9.08 -5.14
C GLU A 180 -8.20 -9.20 -4.84
N ILE A 181 -9.04 -8.37 -5.50
CA ILE A 181 -10.49 -8.45 -5.31
C ILE A 181 -11.05 -9.78 -5.77
N THR A 182 -10.57 -10.31 -6.91
CA THR A 182 -10.95 -11.63 -7.43
C THR A 182 -10.59 -12.73 -6.42
N CYS A 183 -9.40 -12.66 -5.82
CA CYS A 183 -8.93 -13.60 -4.81
C CYS A 183 -9.82 -13.58 -3.55
N LEU A 184 -10.15 -12.39 -3.02
CA LEU A 184 -10.92 -12.24 -1.78
C LEU A 184 -12.42 -12.50 -1.94
N THR A 185 -12.95 -12.44 -3.15
CA THR A 185 -14.37 -12.58 -3.45
C THR A 185 -14.74 -13.88 -4.16
N ASN A 186 -13.75 -14.74 -4.39
CA ASN A 186 -13.91 -15.99 -5.14
C ASN A 186 -14.41 -15.75 -6.58
N GLY A 187 -13.77 -14.84 -7.29
CA GLY A 187 -13.98 -14.62 -8.73
C GLY A 187 -14.74 -13.35 -9.12
N LEU A 188 -15.32 -12.60 -8.17
CA LEU A 188 -16.02 -11.36 -8.50
C LEU A 188 -15.01 -10.23 -8.78
N GLN A 189 -15.39 -9.30 -9.66
CA GLN A 189 -14.60 -8.14 -10.06
C GLN A 189 -15.44 -6.86 -10.03
N GLY A 190 -14.81 -5.71 -10.25
CA GLY A 190 -15.49 -4.42 -10.39
C GLY A 190 -16.46 -4.12 -9.23
N THR A 191 -17.60 -3.56 -9.56
CA THR A 191 -18.62 -3.15 -8.59
C THR A 191 -19.15 -4.29 -7.73
N ASP A 192 -19.37 -5.48 -8.30
CA ASP A 192 -19.88 -6.63 -7.55
C ASP A 192 -18.86 -7.14 -6.55
N GLY A 193 -17.57 -7.14 -6.93
CA GLY A 193 -16.48 -7.45 -6.02
C GLY A 193 -16.40 -6.44 -4.86
N MET A 194 -16.49 -5.14 -5.14
CA MET A 194 -16.49 -4.08 -4.14
C MET A 194 -17.68 -4.22 -3.17
N LYS A 195 -18.89 -4.45 -3.66
CA LYS A 195 -20.10 -4.69 -2.84
C LYS A 195 -19.94 -5.92 -1.94
N LYS A 196 -19.36 -7.00 -2.48
CA LYS A 196 -19.10 -8.22 -1.70
C LYS A 196 -18.14 -7.97 -0.55
N ILE A 197 -17.03 -7.26 -0.80
CA ILE A 197 -16.06 -6.89 0.23
C ILE A 197 -16.70 -6.01 1.30
N HIS A 198 -17.36 -4.92 0.88
CA HIS A 198 -18.06 -4.00 1.77
C HIS A 198 -19.05 -4.72 2.69
N THR A 199 -19.91 -5.57 2.12
CA THR A 199 -20.99 -6.26 2.87
C THR A 199 -20.44 -7.37 3.76
N LYS A 200 -19.53 -8.22 3.20
CA LYS A 200 -19.00 -9.39 3.93
C LYS A 200 -18.21 -8.97 5.17
N TYR A 201 -17.37 -7.95 5.05
CA TYR A 201 -16.44 -7.55 6.08
C TYR A 201 -16.83 -6.26 6.81
N LYS A 202 -17.94 -5.62 6.42
CA LYS A 202 -18.43 -4.36 7.00
C LYS A 202 -17.38 -3.24 6.97
N ILE A 203 -16.69 -3.10 5.85
CA ILE A 203 -15.65 -2.10 5.62
C ILE A 203 -16.27 -0.81 5.14
N ASP A 204 -15.93 0.33 5.75
CA ASP A 204 -16.48 1.64 5.39
C ASP A 204 -16.07 2.10 3.99
N TYR A 205 -14.81 1.84 3.59
CA TYR A 205 -14.20 2.33 2.36
C TYR A 205 -13.52 1.22 1.57
N VAL A 206 -13.97 0.95 0.36
CA VAL A 206 -13.30 0.04 -0.57
C VAL A 206 -12.69 0.84 -1.72
N LEU A 207 -11.38 0.98 -1.72
CA LEU A 207 -10.61 1.55 -2.83
C LEU A 207 -10.25 0.45 -3.80
N TYR A 208 -10.56 0.64 -5.06
CA TYR A 208 -10.31 -0.35 -6.10
C TYR A 208 -9.65 0.28 -7.32
N THR A 209 -8.61 -0.36 -7.82
CA THR A 209 -7.91 0.06 -9.04
C THR A 209 -7.99 -1.01 -10.12
N GLU A 210 -8.36 -0.61 -11.32
CA GLU A 210 -8.48 -1.47 -12.50
C GLU A 210 -8.05 -0.69 -13.75
N ASP A 211 -6.97 -1.13 -14.38
CA ASP A 211 -6.36 -0.43 -15.53
C ASP A 211 -6.11 1.06 -15.23
N GLN A 212 -6.83 1.93 -15.92
CA GLN A 212 -6.78 3.38 -15.73
C GLN A 212 -7.89 3.92 -14.83
N ASN A 213 -8.70 3.05 -14.24
CA ASN A 213 -9.80 3.47 -13.39
C ASN A 213 -9.44 3.31 -11.91
N ILE A 214 -9.84 4.28 -11.13
CA ILE A 214 -9.83 4.20 -9.67
C ILE A 214 -11.25 4.41 -9.16
N HIS A 215 -11.65 3.61 -8.19
CA HIS A 215 -12.99 3.59 -7.61
C HIS A 215 -12.91 3.69 -6.09
N LEU A 216 -13.91 4.33 -5.50
CA LEU A 216 -14.21 4.29 -4.08
C LEU A 216 -15.66 3.83 -3.90
N LEU A 217 -15.87 2.81 -3.10
CA LEU A 217 -17.19 2.49 -2.55
C LEU A 217 -17.22 2.93 -1.10
N GLU A 218 -18.18 3.81 -0.78
CA GLU A 218 -18.52 4.28 0.56
C GLU A 218 -20.00 4.07 0.79
N ARG A 219 -20.38 3.19 1.73
CA ARG A 219 -21.79 2.82 1.99
C ARG A 219 -22.49 2.31 0.71
N ASP A 220 -23.46 3.07 0.22
CA ASP A 220 -24.25 2.82 -0.99
C ASP A 220 -23.78 3.66 -2.20
N ARG A 221 -22.70 4.41 -2.08
CA ARG A 221 -22.19 5.31 -3.12
C ARG A 221 -20.91 4.80 -3.71
N ARG A 222 -20.89 4.68 -5.02
CA ARG A 222 -19.66 4.43 -5.77
C ARG A 222 -19.21 5.71 -6.47
N TYR A 223 -17.97 6.09 -6.25
CA TYR A 223 -17.28 7.16 -6.96
C TYR A 223 -16.24 6.56 -7.89
N TRP A 224 -16.01 7.17 -9.06
CA TRP A 224 -14.94 6.70 -9.93
C TRP A 224 -14.36 7.82 -10.78
N LEU A 225 -13.10 7.61 -11.16
CA LEU A 225 -12.31 8.46 -12.04
C LEU A 225 -11.61 7.60 -13.08
N LYS A 226 -11.56 8.08 -14.30
CA LYS A 226 -10.66 7.57 -15.34
C LYS A 226 -9.42 8.43 -15.36
N LEU A 227 -8.26 7.83 -15.06
CA LEU A 227 -6.98 8.52 -15.00
C LEU A 227 -6.34 8.59 -16.39
N PRO A 228 -5.50 9.61 -16.66
CA PRO A 228 -4.79 9.71 -17.91
C PRO A 228 -3.82 8.54 -18.10
N LYS A 229 -3.66 8.09 -19.34
CA LYS A 229 -2.61 7.13 -19.68
C LYS A 229 -1.28 7.87 -19.71
N ILE A 230 -0.43 7.60 -18.72
CA ILE A 230 0.90 8.17 -18.61
C ILE A 230 1.92 7.06 -18.81
N ASP A 231 2.79 7.22 -19.78
CA ASP A 231 3.93 6.32 -19.97
C ASP A 231 4.99 6.65 -18.92
N ALA A 232 5.07 5.82 -17.90
CA ALA A 232 5.99 5.97 -16.78
C ALA A 232 6.99 4.82 -16.76
N PRO A 233 8.26 5.10 -16.43
CA PRO A 233 9.32 4.08 -16.44
C PRO A 233 9.13 3.03 -15.34
N ASP A 234 8.39 3.34 -14.28
CA ASP A 234 8.20 2.48 -13.13
C ASP A 234 6.85 2.72 -12.45
N SER A 235 6.05 1.67 -12.35
CA SER A 235 4.75 1.64 -11.68
C SER A 235 4.79 1.01 -10.27
N THR A 236 5.97 0.64 -9.74
CA THR A 236 6.12 0.01 -8.43
C THR A 236 5.72 0.99 -7.32
N GLY A 237 5.00 0.51 -6.29
CA GLY A 237 4.62 1.33 -5.13
C GLY A 237 3.47 2.31 -5.36
N LEU A 238 2.86 2.36 -6.56
CA LEU A 238 1.70 3.23 -6.80
C LEU A 238 0.51 2.87 -5.91
N GLY A 239 0.28 1.57 -5.68
CA GLY A 239 -0.75 1.10 -4.75
C GLY A 239 -0.53 1.60 -3.32
N ASP A 240 0.73 1.57 -2.88
CA ASP A 240 1.13 2.03 -1.54
C ASP A 240 0.94 3.56 -1.40
N ILE A 241 1.30 4.31 -2.45
CA ILE A 241 1.07 5.76 -2.51
C ILE A 241 -0.43 6.08 -2.43
N ILE A 242 -1.28 5.35 -3.16
CA ILE A 242 -2.75 5.49 -3.09
C ILE A 242 -3.26 5.21 -1.68
N ALA A 243 -2.91 4.07 -1.10
CA ALA A 243 -3.38 3.66 0.22
C ALA A 243 -2.98 4.67 1.31
N SER A 244 -1.72 5.09 1.31
CA SER A 244 -1.21 6.07 2.26
C SER A 244 -1.83 7.45 2.06
N SER A 245 -1.96 7.91 0.80
CA SER A 245 -2.57 9.20 0.50
C SER A 245 -4.03 9.26 0.94
N PHE A 246 -4.81 8.22 0.66
CA PHE A 246 -6.19 8.12 1.11
C PHE A 246 -6.28 8.12 2.64
N ALA A 247 -5.51 7.24 3.31
CA ALA A 247 -5.54 7.09 4.75
C ALA A 247 -5.16 8.37 5.50
N CYS A 248 -4.09 9.01 5.09
CA CYS A 248 -3.65 10.27 5.68
C CYS A 248 -4.68 11.39 5.47
N THR A 249 -5.24 11.49 4.27
CA THR A 249 -6.21 12.55 3.96
C THR A 249 -7.52 12.34 4.68
N ILE A 250 -8.08 11.11 4.72
CA ILE A 250 -9.35 10.85 5.43
C ILE A 250 -9.21 11.08 6.94
N VAL A 251 -8.06 10.74 7.54
CA VAL A 251 -7.82 10.99 8.97
C VAL A 251 -7.76 12.47 9.28
N LYS A 252 -7.18 13.28 8.40
CA LYS A 252 -6.97 14.71 8.60
C LYS A 252 -8.19 15.53 8.24
N GLU A 253 -8.76 15.31 7.07
CA GLU A 253 -9.81 16.15 6.49
C GLU A 253 -11.23 15.64 6.78
N LYS A 254 -11.38 14.34 7.13
CA LYS A 254 -12.67 13.68 7.38
C LYS A 254 -13.66 13.71 6.19
N ASP A 255 -13.16 13.95 5.00
CA ASP A 255 -13.92 13.99 3.75
C ASP A 255 -13.46 12.83 2.84
N PRO A 256 -14.28 11.78 2.68
CA PRO A 256 -13.92 10.62 1.88
C PRO A 256 -13.82 10.92 0.38
N VAL A 257 -14.59 11.88 -0.12
CA VAL A 257 -14.55 12.28 -1.53
C VAL A 257 -13.26 13.03 -1.83
N TRP A 258 -12.89 13.96 -0.96
CA TRP A 258 -11.61 14.65 -1.07
C TRP A 258 -10.43 13.68 -0.93
N ALA A 259 -10.48 12.76 0.05
CA ALA A 259 -9.45 11.75 0.23
C ALA A 259 -9.28 10.84 -1.00
N PHE A 260 -10.38 10.48 -1.66
CA PHE A 260 -10.38 9.73 -2.90
C PHE A 260 -9.73 10.49 -4.05
N CYS A 261 -10.14 11.74 -4.26
CA CYS A 261 -9.54 12.61 -5.29
C CYS A 261 -8.05 12.87 -5.00
N PHE A 262 -7.68 12.99 -3.73
CA PHE A 262 -6.30 13.17 -3.30
C PHE A 262 -5.44 11.92 -3.60
N ALA A 263 -5.98 10.71 -3.36
CA ALA A 263 -5.32 9.46 -3.72
C ALA A 263 -5.14 9.30 -5.23
N ALA A 264 -6.15 9.66 -6.03
CA ALA A 264 -6.08 9.70 -7.49
C ALA A 264 -5.05 10.73 -7.98
N GLY A 265 -5.02 11.91 -7.34
CA GLY A 265 -4.04 12.96 -7.59
C GLY A 265 -2.62 12.53 -7.29
N ALA A 266 -2.43 11.80 -6.19
CA ALA A 266 -1.12 11.26 -5.80
C ALA A 266 -0.60 10.24 -6.82
N LEU A 267 -1.46 9.35 -7.31
CA LEU A 267 -1.12 8.39 -8.36
C LEU A 267 -0.70 9.12 -9.64
N THR A 268 -1.49 10.08 -10.08
CA THR A 268 -1.21 10.84 -11.32
C THR A 268 0.07 11.64 -11.19
N ALA A 269 0.25 12.37 -10.09
CA ALA A 269 1.45 13.15 -9.84
C ALA A 269 2.70 12.27 -9.78
N ALA A 270 2.62 11.07 -9.15
CA ALA A 270 3.73 10.13 -9.12
C ALA A 270 4.15 9.66 -10.52
N LEU A 271 3.20 9.35 -11.39
CA LEU A 271 3.46 8.96 -12.78
C LEU A 271 4.04 10.13 -13.60
N GLN A 272 3.59 11.36 -13.35
CA GLN A 272 4.07 12.56 -14.04
C GLN A 272 5.54 12.91 -13.74
N THR A 273 6.08 12.49 -12.58
CA THR A 273 7.49 12.76 -12.24
C THR A 273 8.46 12.08 -13.20
N LYS A 274 8.06 10.97 -13.83
CA LYS A 274 8.93 10.08 -14.63
C LYS A 274 10.14 9.54 -13.86
N GLU A 275 10.13 9.65 -12.53
CA GLU A 275 11.15 9.12 -11.63
C GLU A 275 10.91 7.63 -11.31
N VAL A 276 11.91 6.95 -10.80
CA VAL A 276 11.85 5.55 -10.40
C VAL A 276 11.99 5.37 -8.89
N GLY A 277 11.45 4.27 -8.37
CA GLY A 277 11.50 3.94 -6.95
C GLY A 277 10.85 5.03 -6.08
N ILE A 278 11.39 5.24 -4.89
CA ILE A 278 10.86 6.22 -3.92
C ILE A 278 10.97 7.69 -4.37
N LYS A 279 11.79 7.98 -5.38
CA LYS A 279 11.92 9.34 -5.91
C LYS A 279 10.64 9.84 -6.59
N LYS A 280 9.79 8.93 -7.09
CA LYS A 280 8.52 9.29 -7.72
C LYS A 280 7.46 9.79 -6.74
N ILE A 281 7.64 9.61 -5.42
CA ILE A 281 6.66 10.06 -4.42
C ILE A 281 6.51 11.57 -4.51
N PRO A 282 5.32 12.07 -4.93
CA PRO A 282 5.15 13.47 -5.27
C PRO A 282 5.14 14.39 -4.05
N SER A 283 5.27 15.69 -4.29
CA SER A 283 5.02 16.69 -3.27
C SER A 283 3.52 16.86 -3.03
N ARG A 284 3.15 17.37 -1.85
CA ARG A 284 1.75 17.64 -1.51
C ARG A 284 1.10 18.61 -2.50
N THR A 285 1.80 19.67 -2.92
CA THR A 285 1.29 20.65 -3.89
C THR A 285 0.94 20.00 -5.22
N ALA A 286 1.83 19.16 -5.78
CA ALA A 286 1.56 18.47 -7.04
C ALA A 286 0.36 17.52 -6.94
N ILE A 287 0.11 16.97 -5.75
CA ILE A 287 -1.08 16.14 -5.51
C ILE A 287 -2.34 17.00 -5.46
N GLU A 288 -2.31 18.11 -4.72
CA GLU A 288 -3.46 19.02 -4.56
C GLU A 288 -3.94 19.61 -5.89
N GLU A 289 -3.02 19.93 -6.80
CA GLU A 289 -3.35 20.39 -8.16
C GLU A 289 -4.16 19.33 -8.93
N ASN A 290 -3.68 18.08 -8.96
CA ASN A 290 -4.39 16.98 -9.63
C ASN A 290 -5.70 16.62 -8.88
N ALA A 291 -5.70 16.61 -7.55
CA ALA A 291 -6.87 16.30 -6.73
C ALA A 291 -8.01 17.31 -6.95
N SER A 292 -7.68 18.60 -7.02
CA SER A 292 -8.66 19.67 -7.31
C SER A 292 -9.30 19.49 -8.69
N TYR A 293 -8.51 19.10 -9.69
CA TYR A 293 -9.05 18.76 -11.00
C TYR A 293 -10.02 17.57 -10.93
N TYR A 294 -9.60 16.49 -10.26
CA TYR A 294 -10.41 15.27 -10.14
C TYR A 294 -11.70 15.48 -9.34
N TYR A 295 -11.69 16.33 -8.33
CA TYR A 295 -12.88 16.67 -7.57
C TYR A 295 -13.98 17.26 -8.45
N ASN A 296 -13.62 18.02 -9.49
CA ASN A 296 -14.57 18.64 -10.42
C ASN A 296 -15.09 17.71 -11.52
N ILE A 297 -14.39 16.61 -11.82
CA ILE A 297 -14.76 15.70 -12.91
C ILE A 297 -15.16 14.30 -12.45
N MET A 298 -15.15 14.07 -11.15
CA MET A 298 -15.48 12.77 -10.59
C MET A 298 -16.93 12.38 -10.88
N ASN A 299 -17.11 11.12 -11.25
CA ASN A 299 -18.43 10.52 -11.41
C ASN A 299 -18.85 9.81 -10.13
N TYR A 300 -20.17 9.72 -9.91
CA TYR A 300 -20.72 8.93 -8.81
C TYR A 300 -22.07 8.31 -9.18
N GLU A 301 -22.45 7.24 -8.51
CA GLU A 301 -23.75 6.61 -8.56
C GLU A 301 -24.15 6.06 -7.18
N ILE A 302 -25.44 5.89 -6.95
CA ILE A 302 -26.01 5.20 -5.78
C ILE A 302 -26.29 3.75 -6.21
N LEU A 303 -25.83 2.76 -5.42
CA LEU A 303 -25.85 1.33 -5.78
C LEU A 303 -27.02 0.56 -5.15
#